data_175fc9695264178b6e6ca9df5257b03c
#
_entry.id   175fc9695264178b6e6ca9df5257b03c
#
_cell.length_a   1.000
_cell.length_b   1.000
_cell.length_c   1.000
_cell.angle_alpha   90.00
_cell.angle_beta   90.00
_cell.angle_gamma   90.00
#
_symmetry.space_group_name_H-M   'P 1'
#
loop_
_entity.id
_entity.type
_entity.pdbx_description
1 polymer ?
#
loop_
_entity_poly.entity_id
_entity_poly.type
_entity_poly.pdbx_seq_one_letter_code
_entity_poly.pdbx_strand_id
1 'polypeptide(L)'
;MGSTLIEKIIEKNTGLSKVTPGQIVTVNVDRVMIHDIFIPFVADKFEEMGFTKLWDPDKVVLIYDHLVPTSAVEDVRHFKIGDAFADKYGLIHVHRRDGICHQLMTEAGYAKPGNIVFGTDSHTTTYGCVGCFSSGIGYTEMASILGTGEMWIRVPETIKVVINGTLPANVTAKDVILRLIGDLRADGATYKALEITGSAVDAMSVASRMTISNMAIEAGAKCCLFRPDEKTCEYSEVNLEDVDWLYGDEDASYCRVMTYQAEELVPVCACPSQVDNIHPVSELVGTEIDQVFIGSCTNGRLEDLARAAKILEGKTVACRTIVTPASRKIYIEAVKAGYMETLAKAGAIITQPGCGLCCGRSGGILCDGEKVLATNNRNFLGRMGTSKVGIYLGSPATAATSAIYGKITIPE
;
A
#
# COMPACT_ATOMS: atom_id res chain seq x y z
N MET A 1 1.03 -16.12 29.06
CA MET A 1 1.05 -16.12 27.58
C MET A 1 1.14 -14.67 27.15
N GLY A 2 2.18 -14.32 26.44
CA GLY A 2 2.46 -12.97 25.98
C GLY A 2 1.48 -12.50 24.91
N SER A 3 1.61 -11.23 24.52
CA SER A 3 0.79 -10.59 23.49
C SER A 3 1.57 -10.43 22.20
N THR A 4 0.91 -10.67 21.07
CA THR A 4 1.42 -10.29 19.75
C THR A 4 1.41 -8.76 19.59
N LEU A 5 2.09 -8.24 18.59
CA LEU A 5 2.16 -6.80 18.36
C LEU A 5 0.78 -6.16 18.21
N ILE A 6 -0.14 -6.81 17.48
CA ILE A 6 -1.52 -6.31 17.32
C ILE A 6 -2.30 -6.34 18.64
N GLU A 7 -2.15 -7.40 19.43
CA GLU A 7 -2.83 -7.48 20.72
C GLU A 7 -2.38 -6.36 21.66
N LYS A 8 -1.07 -6.04 21.72
CA LYS A 8 -0.55 -4.91 22.51
C LYS A 8 -1.11 -3.55 22.08
N ILE A 9 -1.25 -3.31 20.77
CA ILE A 9 -1.86 -2.08 20.26
C ILE A 9 -3.31 -1.98 20.76
N ILE A 10 -4.07 -3.06 20.69
CA ILE A 10 -5.46 -3.10 21.12
C ILE A 10 -5.56 -2.98 22.66
N GLU A 11 -4.73 -3.69 23.42
CA GLU A 11 -4.66 -3.60 24.88
C GLU A 11 -4.43 -2.16 25.35
N LYS A 12 -3.42 -1.50 24.76
CA LYS A 12 -3.10 -0.10 25.09
C LYS A 12 -4.23 0.86 24.74
N ASN A 13 -4.85 0.69 23.56
CA ASN A 13 -5.93 1.56 23.10
C ASN A 13 -7.21 1.42 23.93
N THR A 14 -7.56 0.18 24.33
CA THR A 14 -8.78 -0.12 25.08
C THR A 14 -8.60 -0.01 26.60
N GLY A 15 -7.37 0.02 27.08
CA GLY A 15 -7.06 -0.05 28.52
C GLY A 15 -7.28 -1.45 29.14
N LEU A 16 -7.55 -2.46 28.32
CA LEU A 16 -7.67 -3.84 28.78
C LEU A 16 -6.30 -4.42 29.11
N SER A 17 -6.19 -5.12 30.21
CA SER A 17 -4.92 -5.77 30.63
C SER A 17 -4.51 -6.92 29.70
N LYS A 18 -5.47 -7.54 29.00
CA LYS A 18 -5.25 -8.62 28.04
C LYS A 18 -6.42 -8.70 27.08
N VAL A 19 -6.12 -8.91 25.78
CA VAL A 19 -7.09 -9.31 24.79
C VAL A 19 -6.71 -10.68 24.21
N THR A 20 -7.67 -11.36 23.59
CA THR A 20 -7.46 -12.68 22.99
C THR A 20 -8.03 -12.72 21.59
N PRO A 21 -7.45 -13.47 20.64
CA PRO A 21 -8.02 -13.66 19.32
C PRO A 21 -9.49 -14.12 19.37
N GLY A 22 -10.32 -13.51 18.54
CA GLY A 22 -11.77 -13.77 18.50
C GLY A 22 -12.60 -12.89 19.44
N GLN A 23 -12.03 -12.25 20.44
CA GLN A 23 -12.72 -11.30 21.31
C GLN A 23 -13.19 -10.09 20.51
N ILE A 24 -14.42 -9.62 20.78
CA ILE A 24 -14.95 -8.38 20.22
C ILE A 24 -14.66 -7.25 21.22
N VAL A 25 -14.04 -6.20 20.74
CA VAL A 25 -13.69 -5.00 21.53
C VAL A 25 -14.06 -3.74 20.76
N THR A 26 -14.36 -2.68 21.49
CA THR A 26 -14.50 -1.33 20.89
C THR A 26 -13.19 -0.59 21.08
N VAL A 27 -12.61 -0.11 19.97
CA VAL A 27 -11.36 0.66 19.96
C VAL A 27 -11.66 2.14 19.70
N ASN A 28 -10.86 3.01 20.29
CA ASN A 28 -10.84 4.43 19.97
C ASN A 28 -10.03 4.62 18.69
N VAL A 29 -10.58 5.38 17.75
CA VAL A 29 -9.92 5.64 16.46
C VAL A 29 -9.02 6.86 16.58
N ASP A 30 -7.73 6.70 16.25
CA ASP A 30 -6.77 7.80 16.31
C ASP A 30 -6.91 8.72 15.09
N ARG A 31 -7.19 8.16 13.92
CA ARG A 31 -7.34 8.91 12.66
C ARG A 31 -8.11 8.11 11.62
N VAL A 32 -8.75 8.82 10.69
CA VAL A 32 -9.37 8.21 9.52
C VAL A 32 -8.91 8.86 8.22
N MET A 33 -8.89 8.05 7.15
CA MET A 33 -8.62 8.51 5.79
C MET A 33 -9.83 8.24 4.89
N ILE A 34 -10.28 9.25 4.16
CA ILE A 34 -11.34 9.15 3.15
C ILE A 34 -10.75 9.61 1.82
N HIS A 35 -10.92 8.81 0.75
CA HIS A 35 -10.50 9.23 -0.58
C HIS A 35 -11.68 9.67 -1.46
N ASP A 36 -11.37 10.31 -2.58
CA ASP A 36 -12.30 11.00 -3.47
C ASP A 36 -13.43 10.12 -4.02
N ILE A 37 -13.20 8.83 -4.28
CA ILE A 37 -14.28 7.95 -4.78
C ILE A 37 -15.36 7.74 -3.71
N PHE A 38 -14.96 7.59 -2.43
CA PHE A 38 -15.87 7.20 -1.36
C PHE A 38 -16.51 8.36 -0.59
N ILE A 39 -15.96 9.57 -0.67
CA ILE A 39 -16.50 10.72 0.08
C ILE A 39 -17.98 11.00 -0.17
N PRO A 40 -18.55 10.85 -1.38
CA PRO A 40 -19.99 11.04 -1.56
C PRO A 40 -20.83 10.04 -0.74
N PHE A 41 -20.44 8.78 -0.76
CA PHE A 41 -21.16 7.71 -0.03
C PHE A 41 -21.03 7.85 1.49
N VAL A 42 -19.85 8.29 1.95
CA VAL A 42 -19.61 8.58 3.38
C VAL A 42 -20.47 9.75 3.83
N ALA A 43 -20.51 10.85 3.06
CA ALA A 43 -21.27 12.04 3.37
C ALA A 43 -22.78 11.74 3.47
N ASP A 44 -23.31 11.05 2.46
CA ASP A 44 -24.73 10.65 2.43
C ASP A 44 -25.07 9.75 3.64
N LYS A 45 -24.23 8.76 3.94
CA LYS A 45 -24.46 7.83 5.06
C LYS A 45 -24.32 8.53 6.42
N PHE A 46 -23.40 9.48 6.55
CA PHE A 46 -23.22 10.27 7.77
C PHE A 46 -24.49 11.09 8.10
N GLU A 47 -25.07 11.73 7.08
CA GLU A 47 -26.31 12.49 7.24
C GLU A 47 -27.53 11.57 7.49
N GLU A 48 -27.62 10.43 6.79
CA GLU A 48 -28.68 9.41 7.00
C GLU A 48 -28.67 8.88 8.43
N MET A 49 -27.49 8.71 9.04
CA MET A 49 -27.35 8.31 10.45
C MET A 49 -27.74 9.41 11.45
N GLY A 50 -28.05 10.60 10.97
CA GLY A 50 -28.46 11.73 11.80
C GLY A 50 -27.33 12.46 12.51
N PHE A 51 -26.08 12.22 12.13
CA PHE A 51 -24.95 12.96 12.68
C PHE A 51 -24.91 14.40 12.14
N THR A 52 -24.69 15.36 13.02
CA THR A 52 -24.64 16.79 12.70
C THR A 52 -23.27 17.43 12.91
N LYS A 53 -22.35 16.68 13.52
CA LYS A 53 -20.95 17.10 13.77
C LYS A 53 -20.02 15.91 13.74
N LEU A 54 -18.78 16.13 13.34
CA LEU A 54 -17.71 15.14 13.46
C LEU A 54 -17.28 15.00 14.92
N TRP A 55 -16.81 13.79 15.28
CA TRP A 55 -16.23 13.56 16.62
C TRP A 55 -14.97 14.43 16.81
N ASP A 56 -14.14 14.55 15.79
CA ASP A 56 -12.94 15.40 15.79
C ASP A 56 -12.49 15.71 14.34
N PRO A 57 -12.73 16.93 13.83
CA PRO A 57 -12.32 17.33 12.48
C PRO A 57 -10.81 17.23 12.20
N ASP A 58 -9.94 17.36 13.24
CA ASP A 58 -8.49 17.24 13.09
C ASP A 58 -8.07 15.80 12.80
N LYS A 59 -8.86 14.82 13.18
CA LYS A 59 -8.58 13.39 12.97
C LYS A 59 -9.07 12.83 11.63
N VAL A 60 -9.70 13.65 10.81
CA VAL A 60 -10.23 13.25 9.50
C VAL A 60 -9.35 13.80 8.39
N VAL A 61 -8.81 12.90 7.57
CA VAL A 61 -7.98 13.25 6.42
C VAL A 61 -8.74 12.92 5.13
N LEU A 62 -9.04 13.92 4.32
CA LEU A 62 -9.67 13.78 3.00
C LEU A 62 -8.60 13.93 1.91
N ILE A 63 -8.48 12.93 1.04
CA ILE A 63 -7.44 12.90 0.00
C ILE A 63 -8.05 12.64 -1.36
N TYR A 64 -7.74 13.50 -2.32
CA TYR A 64 -8.10 13.36 -3.73
C TYR A 64 -6.90 12.79 -4.48
N ASP A 65 -6.96 11.51 -4.86
CA ASP A 65 -5.86 10.80 -5.50
C ASP A 65 -6.27 9.78 -6.57
N HIS A 66 -7.50 9.26 -6.51
CA HIS A 66 -7.98 8.26 -7.48
C HIS A 66 -8.51 8.89 -8.76
N LEU A 67 -9.15 10.06 -8.64
CA LEU A 67 -9.79 10.78 -9.73
C LEU A 67 -9.00 12.03 -10.15
N VAL A 68 -7.74 12.17 -9.74
CA VAL A 68 -6.88 13.34 -10.01
C VAL A 68 -5.78 12.99 -11.03
N PRO A 69 -5.65 13.80 -12.14
CA PRO A 69 -6.65 14.73 -12.66
C PRO A 69 -7.88 14.00 -13.16
N THR A 70 -9.04 14.65 -13.03
CA THR A 70 -10.29 14.07 -13.51
C THR A 70 -10.24 13.81 -15.01
N SER A 71 -10.72 12.64 -15.43
CA SER A 71 -10.85 12.26 -16.82
C SER A 71 -12.31 12.16 -17.29
N ALA A 72 -13.28 12.34 -16.38
CA ALA A 72 -14.70 12.36 -16.69
C ALA A 72 -15.42 13.49 -15.94
N VAL A 73 -16.49 14.01 -16.52
CA VAL A 73 -17.30 15.11 -15.92
C VAL A 73 -17.94 14.66 -14.59
N GLU A 74 -18.33 13.40 -14.50
CA GLU A 74 -18.91 12.76 -13.33
C GLU A 74 -17.94 12.79 -12.14
N ASP A 75 -16.65 12.60 -12.37
CA ASP A 75 -15.62 12.59 -11.36
C ASP A 75 -15.52 13.95 -10.62
N VAL A 76 -15.77 15.06 -11.33
CA VAL A 76 -15.76 16.41 -10.76
C VAL A 76 -16.83 16.59 -9.67
N ARG A 77 -17.94 15.83 -9.73
CA ARG A 77 -19.00 15.86 -8.71
C ARG A 77 -18.50 15.37 -7.38
N HIS A 78 -17.63 14.36 -7.36
CA HIS A 78 -17.03 13.84 -6.15
C HIS A 78 -16.23 14.93 -5.42
N PHE A 79 -15.47 15.74 -6.15
CA PHE A 79 -14.71 16.85 -5.56
C PHE A 79 -15.62 17.94 -4.98
N LYS A 80 -16.68 18.30 -5.70
CA LYS A 80 -17.64 19.29 -5.19
C LYS A 80 -18.32 18.82 -3.90
N ILE A 81 -18.68 17.53 -3.82
CA ILE A 81 -19.28 16.96 -2.60
C ILE A 81 -18.25 16.92 -1.48
N GLY A 82 -17.03 16.47 -1.77
CA GLY A 82 -15.96 16.42 -0.77
C GLY A 82 -15.56 17.79 -0.24
N ASP A 83 -15.45 18.79 -1.11
CA ASP A 83 -15.18 20.18 -0.68
C ASP A 83 -16.32 20.76 0.16
N ALA A 84 -17.59 20.55 -0.26
CA ALA A 84 -18.74 20.97 0.52
C ALA A 84 -18.82 20.27 1.90
N PHE A 85 -18.48 18.98 1.96
CA PHE A 85 -18.38 18.26 3.23
C PHE A 85 -17.26 18.82 4.12
N ALA A 86 -16.09 19.05 3.54
CA ALA A 86 -14.95 19.63 4.26
C ALA A 86 -15.27 21.01 4.84
N ASP A 87 -15.90 21.87 4.04
CA ASP A 87 -16.29 23.22 4.47
C ASP A 87 -17.40 23.16 5.55
N LYS A 88 -18.42 22.33 5.36
CA LYS A 88 -19.55 22.19 6.29
C LYS A 88 -19.12 21.72 7.68
N TYR A 89 -18.17 20.77 7.72
CA TYR A 89 -17.75 20.12 8.96
C TYR A 89 -16.38 20.56 9.46
N GLY A 90 -15.74 21.54 8.80
CA GLY A 90 -14.49 22.16 9.23
C GLY A 90 -13.28 21.24 9.16
N LEU A 91 -13.17 20.41 8.11
CA LEU A 91 -12.00 19.55 7.92
C LEU A 91 -10.74 20.39 7.72
N ILE A 92 -9.69 20.06 8.48
CA ILE A 92 -8.41 20.76 8.43
C ILE A 92 -7.48 20.12 7.39
N HIS A 93 -7.52 18.79 7.28
CA HIS A 93 -6.61 18.02 6.44
C HIS A 93 -7.31 17.59 5.15
N VAL A 94 -7.15 18.42 4.10
CA VAL A 94 -7.70 18.15 2.76
C VAL A 94 -6.58 18.24 1.72
N HIS A 95 -6.22 17.10 1.13
CA HIS A 95 -5.17 16.98 0.12
C HIS A 95 -5.79 16.83 -1.27
N ARG A 96 -5.55 17.79 -2.16
CA ARG A 96 -6.20 17.83 -3.49
C ARG A 96 -5.32 17.44 -4.65
N ARG A 97 -3.99 17.30 -4.43
CA ARG A 97 -3.01 17.08 -5.51
C ARG A 97 -1.63 16.65 -5.00
N ASP A 98 -1.57 16.12 -3.78
CA ASP A 98 -0.27 15.92 -3.11
C ASP A 98 0.28 14.50 -3.32
N GLY A 99 -0.57 13.56 -3.71
CA GLY A 99 -0.17 12.19 -3.99
C GLY A 99 -1.18 11.15 -3.52
N ILE A 100 -0.78 9.90 -3.56
CA ILE A 100 -1.60 8.74 -3.23
C ILE A 100 -1.84 8.70 -1.72
N CYS A 101 -3.08 8.45 -1.32
CA CYS A 101 -3.51 8.46 0.08
C CYS A 101 -2.62 7.59 1.00
N HIS A 102 -2.26 6.40 0.56
CA HIS A 102 -1.45 5.49 1.37
C HIS A 102 0.00 5.97 1.57
N GLN A 103 0.54 6.77 0.65
CA GLN A 103 1.81 7.45 0.83
C GLN A 103 1.67 8.65 1.75
N LEU A 104 0.66 9.50 1.52
CA LEU A 104 0.47 10.74 2.28
C LEU A 104 0.20 10.49 3.75
N MET A 105 -0.58 9.46 4.09
CA MET A 105 -0.91 9.15 5.49
C MET A 105 0.32 8.89 6.36
N THR A 106 1.36 8.28 5.80
CA THR A 106 2.63 8.05 6.51
C THR A 106 3.59 9.22 6.33
N GLU A 107 3.71 9.78 5.12
CA GLU A 107 4.64 10.86 4.77
C GLU A 107 4.35 12.16 5.52
N ALA A 108 3.07 12.46 5.78
CA ALA A 108 2.64 13.64 6.52
C ALA A 108 2.42 13.38 8.03
N GLY A 109 2.83 12.21 8.53
CA GLY A 109 2.74 11.88 9.95
C GLY A 109 1.33 11.67 10.50
N TYR A 110 0.35 11.39 9.64
CA TYR A 110 -1.02 11.09 10.07
C TYR A 110 -1.16 9.70 10.69
N ALA A 111 -0.40 8.72 10.18
CA ALA A 111 -0.32 7.38 10.73
C ALA A 111 1.02 7.23 11.47
N LYS A 112 0.97 6.97 12.77
CA LYS A 112 2.14 6.85 13.64
C LYS A 112 2.19 5.47 14.31
N PRO A 113 3.37 5.04 14.78
CA PRO A 113 3.50 3.81 15.55
C PRO A 113 2.49 3.73 16.71
N GLY A 114 1.83 2.57 16.85
CA GLY A 114 0.85 2.32 17.90
C GLY A 114 -0.53 2.92 17.71
N ASN A 115 -0.74 3.72 16.66
CA ASN A 115 -2.07 4.24 16.33
C ASN A 115 -3.01 3.15 15.79
N ILE A 116 -4.32 3.41 15.88
CA ILE A 116 -5.39 2.69 15.19
C ILE A 116 -6.01 3.61 14.15
N VAL A 117 -5.82 3.26 12.87
CA VAL A 117 -6.23 4.08 11.71
C VAL A 117 -7.10 3.28 10.77
N PHE A 118 -8.23 3.85 10.36
CA PHE A 118 -9.09 3.25 9.34
C PHE A 118 -9.17 4.12 8.08
N GLY A 119 -9.34 3.47 6.93
CA GLY A 119 -9.49 4.17 5.66
C GLY A 119 -10.56 3.54 4.79
N THR A 120 -11.08 4.31 3.84
CA THR A 120 -12.08 3.83 2.89
C THR A 120 -11.50 2.98 1.75
N ASP A 121 -10.19 2.75 1.74
CA ASP A 121 -9.51 1.89 0.77
C ASP A 121 -8.94 0.62 1.42
N SER A 122 -8.97 -0.49 0.70
CA SER A 122 -8.49 -1.79 1.17
C SER A 122 -6.99 -1.80 1.48
N HIS A 123 -6.16 -1.02 0.76
CA HIS A 123 -4.71 -0.93 1.00
C HIS A 123 -4.33 -0.02 2.17
N THR A 124 -5.29 0.39 3.00
CA THR A 124 -5.03 1.07 4.28
C THR A 124 -4.11 0.26 5.19
N THR A 125 -3.99 -1.06 4.99
CA THR A 125 -2.99 -1.93 5.63
C THR A 125 -1.55 -1.41 5.52
N THR A 126 -1.26 -0.52 4.56
CA THR A 126 0.05 0.07 4.29
C THR A 126 0.72 0.67 5.53
N TYR A 127 -0.05 1.30 6.43
CA TYR A 127 0.53 2.02 7.57
C TYR A 127 1.09 1.10 8.65
N GLY A 128 0.85 -0.21 8.54
CA GLY A 128 1.52 -1.20 9.39
C GLY A 128 3.04 -1.23 9.23
N CYS A 129 3.58 -0.65 8.15
CA CYS A 129 5.02 -0.47 7.93
C CYS A 129 5.70 0.34 9.03
N VAL A 130 4.97 1.22 9.71
CA VAL A 130 5.45 2.00 10.85
C VAL A 130 4.93 1.47 12.20
N GLY A 131 4.32 0.28 12.24
CA GLY A 131 3.75 -0.28 13.47
C GLY A 131 2.39 0.31 13.85
N CYS A 132 1.64 0.83 12.88
CA CYS A 132 0.28 1.32 13.03
C CYS A 132 -0.73 0.21 12.72
N PHE A 133 -1.68 -0.09 13.61
CA PHE A 133 -2.81 -0.92 13.23
C PHE A 133 -3.68 -0.15 12.24
N SER A 134 -3.70 -0.60 11.02
CA SER A 134 -4.43 0.08 9.96
C SER A 134 -5.18 -0.90 9.06
N SER A 135 -6.42 -0.56 8.72
CA SER A 135 -7.29 -1.44 7.95
C SER A 135 -8.32 -0.69 7.11
N GLY A 136 -8.63 -1.25 5.95
CA GLY A 136 -9.74 -0.78 5.12
C GLY A 136 -11.09 -1.14 5.72
N ILE A 137 -12.05 -0.23 5.59
CA ILE A 137 -13.45 -0.39 6.03
C ILE A 137 -14.42 0.16 4.98
N GLY A 138 -15.69 -0.21 5.08
CA GLY A 138 -16.75 0.31 4.23
C GLY A 138 -17.15 1.76 4.59
N TYR A 139 -17.90 2.39 3.70
CA TYR A 139 -18.36 3.77 3.91
C TYR A 139 -19.38 3.87 5.07
N THR A 140 -20.10 2.82 5.39
CA THR A 140 -21.04 2.78 6.51
C THR A 140 -20.31 2.83 7.85
N GLU A 141 -19.29 2.00 8.02
CA GLU A 141 -18.43 2.02 9.21
C GLU A 141 -17.68 3.35 9.31
N MET A 142 -17.20 3.88 8.19
CA MET A 142 -16.53 5.18 8.17
C MET A 142 -17.47 6.29 8.66
N ALA A 143 -18.70 6.33 8.17
CA ALA A 143 -19.71 7.31 8.62
C ALA A 143 -20.00 7.19 10.12
N SER A 144 -20.05 5.97 10.67
CA SER A 144 -20.20 5.74 12.12
C SER A 144 -19.00 6.30 12.89
N ILE A 145 -17.78 6.01 12.47
CA ILE A 145 -16.56 6.52 13.12
C ILE A 145 -16.53 8.04 13.10
N LEU A 146 -16.91 8.67 11.99
CA LEU A 146 -16.98 10.13 11.89
C LEU A 146 -17.89 10.77 12.96
N GLY A 147 -18.94 10.05 13.37
CA GLY A 147 -19.88 10.53 14.41
C GLY A 147 -19.44 10.19 15.83
N THR A 148 -18.77 9.04 16.03
CA THR A 148 -18.51 8.48 17.36
C THR A 148 -17.04 8.49 17.78
N GLY A 149 -16.10 8.43 16.84
CA GLY A 149 -14.68 8.22 17.12
C GLY A 149 -14.30 6.79 17.50
N GLU A 150 -15.24 5.84 17.39
CA GLU A 150 -15.08 4.48 17.86
C GLU A 150 -15.38 3.45 16.76
N MET A 151 -14.77 2.28 16.88
CA MET A 151 -15.04 1.12 16.02
C MET A 151 -14.98 -0.17 16.82
N TRP A 152 -15.95 -1.06 16.63
CA TRP A 152 -15.82 -2.43 17.16
C TRP A 152 -14.99 -3.27 16.18
N ILE A 153 -14.12 -4.10 16.73
CA ILE A 153 -13.31 -5.06 15.97
C ILE A 153 -13.31 -6.41 16.67
N ARG A 154 -13.15 -7.46 15.91
CA ARG A 154 -12.77 -8.75 16.44
C ARG A 154 -11.25 -8.83 16.47
N VAL A 155 -10.63 -9.11 17.60
CA VAL A 155 -9.19 -9.29 17.71
C VAL A 155 -8.74 -10.38 16.74
N PRO A 156 -7.85 -10.08 15.76
CA PRO A 156 -7.42 -11.07 14.79
C PRO A 156 -6.41 -12.05 15.39
N GLU A 157 -6.40 -13.28 14.89
CA GLU A 157 -5.23 -14.17 15.05
C GLU A 157 -4.03 -13.59 14.30
N THR A 158 -2.81 -13.92 14.74
CA THR A 158 -1.60 -13.44 14.10
C THR A 158 -0.81 -14.58 13.43
N ILE A 159 -0.40 -14.37 12.17
CA ILE A 159 0.60 -15.17 11.48
C ILE A 159 1.94 -14.44 11.64
N LYS A 160 2.96 -15.11 12.17
CA LYS A 160 4.32 -14.60 12.22
C LYS A 160 5.09 -14.99 10.96
N VAL A 161 5.71 -14.00 10.31
CA VAL A 161 6.56 -14.21 9.15
C VAL A 161 7.97 -13.78 9.50
N VAL A 162 8.92 -14.72 9.46
CA VAL A 162 10.32 -14.49 9.78
C VAL A 162 11.14 -14.58 8.50
N ILE A 163 11.85 -13.50 8.14
CA ILE A 163 12.70 -13.44 6.95
C ILE A 163 14.12 -13.14 7.40
N ASN A 164 14.98 -14.14 7.38
CA ASN A 164 16.37 -14.02 7.80
C ASN A 164 17.33 -13.96 6.61
N GLY A 165 18.54 -13.45 6.86
CA GLY A 165 19.61 -13.38 5.87
C GLY A 165 19.64 -12.08 5.09
N THR A 166 20.14 -12.12 3.85
CA THR A 166 20.31 -10.94 2.98
C THR A 166 19.65 -11.18 1.65
N LEU A 167 18.81 -10.24 1.21
CA LEU A 167 18.15 -10.31 -0.10
C LEU A 167 19.19 -10.25 -1.24
N PRO A 168 19.08 -11.11 -2.27
CA PRO A 168 19.84 -10.96 -3.50
C PRO A 168 19.65 -9.58 -4.13
N ALA A 169 20.67 -9.07 -4.83
CA ALA A 169 20.66 -7.71 -5.38
C ALA A 169 19.51 -7.45 -6.36
N ASN A 170 19.02 -8.49 -7.05
CA ASN A 170 17.90 -8.40 -7.99
C ASN A 170 16.54 -8.73 -7.39
N VAL A 171 16.47 -8.99 -6.08
CA VAL A 171 15.23 -9.23 -5.32
C VAL A 171 14.86 -7.99 -4.51
N THR A 172 13.59 -7.62 -4.51
CA THR A 172 13.05 -6.46 -3.79
C THR A 172 11.93 -6.86 -2.84
N ALA A 173 11.48 -5.94 -2.00
CA ALA A 173 10.32 -6.16 -1.14
C ALA A 173 9.06 -6.57 -1.92
N LYS A 174 8.95 -6.19 -3.19
CA LYS A 174 7.86 -6.63 -4.08
C LYS A 174 7.92 -8.14 -4.34
N ASP A 175 9.10 -8.67 -4.60
CA ASP A 175 9.28 -10.10 -4.83
C ASP A 175 8.99 -10.88 -3.53
N VAL A 176 9.40 -10.33 -2.38
CA VAL A 176 9.12 -10.91 -1.05
C VAL A 176 7.61 -11.04 -0.81
N ILE A 177 6.86 -9.96 -0.99
CA ILE A 177 5.41 -10.00 -0.73
C ILE A 177 4.67 -10.84 -1.76
N LEU A 178 5.05 -10.82 -3.03
CA LEU A 178 4.46 -11.68 -4.03
C LEU A 178 4.70 -13.16 -3.69
N ARG A 179 5.92 -13.53 -3.28
CA ARG A 179 6.23 -14.87 -2.80
C ARG A 179 5.35 -15.25 -1.61
N LEU A 180 5.24 -14.39 -0.61
CA LEU A 180 4.40 -14.62 0.57
C LEU A 180 2.92 -14.81 0.20
N ILE A 181 2.38 -14.01 -0.72
CA ILE A 181 1.01 -14.16 -1.23
C ILE A 181 0.84 -15.50 -1.96
N GLY A 182 1.82 -15.92 -2.76
CA GLY A 182 1.80 -17.23 -3.41
C GLY A 182 1.71 -18.40 -2.43
N ASP A 183 2.45 -18.32 -1.32
CA ASP A 183 2.50 -19.37 -0.29
C ASP A 183 1.27 -19.33 0.65
N LEU A 184 0.72 -18.15 0.92
CA LEU A 184 -0.51 -17.96 1.71
C LEU A 184 -1.77 -18.24 0.89
N ARG A 185 -1.74 -17.96 -0.41
CA ARG A 185 -2.89 -17.81 -1.31
C ARG A 185 -3.71 -16.55 -1.00
N ALA A 186 -4.66 -16.23 -1.88
CA ALA A 186 -5.45 -15.00 -1.79
C ALA A 186 -6.34 -14.90 -0.53
N ASP A 187 -6.59 -16.00 0.17
CA ASP A 187 -7.47 -16.10 1.34
C ASP A 187 -6.79 -16.63 2.61
N GLY A 188 -5.52 -17.04 2.54
CA GLY A 188 -4.83 -17.74 3.63
C GLY A 188 -4.60 -16.91 4.88
N ALA A 189 -4.66 -15.58 4.76
CA ALA A 189 -4.59 -14.65 5.90
C ALA A 189 -5.92 -13.93 6.17
N THR A 190 -7.05 -14.47 5.67
CA THR A 190 -8.36 -13.83 5.83
C THR A 190 -8.64 -13.48 7.28
N TYR A 191 -8.84 -12.19 7.53
CA TYR A 191 -9.05 -11.59 8.84
C TYR A 191 -7.95 -11.85 9.88
N LYS A 192 -6.71 -12.13 9.46
CA LYS A 192 -5.56 -12.31 10.35
C LYS A 192 -4.63 -11.10 10.29
N ALA A 193 -3.88 -10.88 11.34
CA ALA A 193 -2.74 -9.98 11.33
C ALA A 193 -1.51 -10.72 10.79
N LEU A 194 -0.68 -10.02 10.01
CA LEU A 194 0.68 -10.47 9.71
C LEU A 194 1.66 -9.69 10.60
N GLU A 195 2.58 -10.37 11.26
CA GLU A 195 3.70 -9.78 12.00
C GLU A 195 4.99 -10.18 11.31
N ILE A 196 5.67 -9.20 10.71
CA ILE A 196 6.85 -9.44 9.84
C ILE A 196 8.12 -9.10 10.62
N THR A 197 9.04 -10.05 10.72
CA THR A 197 10.28 -9.95 11.50
C THR A 197 11.45 -10.63 10.82
N GLY A 198 12.64 -10.47 11.39
CA GLY A 198 13.87 -11.17 10.96
C GLY A 198 14.93 -10.23 10.42
N SER A 199 16.16 -10.71 10.32
CA SER A 199 17.33 -9.88 10.02
C SER A 199 17.27 -9.21 8.64
N ALA A 200 16.65 -9.86 7.63
CA ALA A 200 16.43 -9.23 6.33
C ALA A 200 15.42 -8.08 6.43
N VAL A 201 14.43 -8.18 7.32
CA VAL A 201 13.42 -7.14 7.56
C VAL A 201 14.04 -5.93 8.27
N ASP A 202 14.93 -6.16 9.23
CA ASP A 202 15.64 -5.10 9.94
C ASP A 202 16.53 -4.28 8.98
N ALA A 203 17.04 -4.92 7.92
CA ALA A 203 17.80 -4.25 6.88
C ALA A 203 16.94 -3.39 5.93
N MET A 204 15.64 -3.65 5.80
CA MET A 204 14.73 -2.96 4.88
C MET A 204 14.53 -1.49 5.25
N SER A 205 14.37 -0.66 4.22
CA SER A 205 13.86 0.71 4.34
C SER A 205 12.39 0.72 4.75
N VAL A 206 11.89 1.84 5.28
CA VAL A 206 10.44 2.01 5.51
C VAL A 206 9.66 1.88 4.20
N ALA A 207 10.18 2.36 3.08
CA ALA A 207 9.56 2.23 1.76
C ALA A 207 9.39 0.76 1.34
N SER A 208 10.40 -0.08 1.58
CA SER A 208 10.31 -1.53 1.36
C SER A 208 9.28 -2.21 2.26
N ARG A 209 9.23 -1.83 3.56
CA ARG A 209 8.18 -2.31 4.50
C ARG A 209 6.78 -1.87 4.08
N MET A 210 6.63 -0.65 3.53
CA MET A 210 5.36 -0.16 2.97
C MET A 210 4.86 -1.04 1.82
N THR A 211 5.75 -1.51 0.95
CA THR A 211 5.38 -2.41 -0.15
C THR A 211 4.79 -3.72 0.39
N ILE A 212 5.39 -4.30 1.42
CA ILE A 212 4.91 -5.54 2.04
C ILE A 212 3.57 -5.31 2.75
N SER A 213 3.47 -4.29 3.61
CA SER A 213 2.21 -3.97 4.31
C SER A 213 1.08 -3.64 3.35
N ASN A 214 1.36 -2.92 2.26
CA ASN A 214 0.36 -2.55 1.26
C ASN A 214 -0.30 -3.78 0.65
N MET A 215 0.49 -4.76 0.22
CA MET A 215 -0.03 -5.93 -0.50
C MET A 215 -0.49 -7.07 0.41
N ALA A 216 -0.36 -6.96 1.71
CA ALA A 216 -0.82 -8.00 2.64
C ALA A 216 -2.33 -8.27 2.53
N ILE A 217 -3.13 -7.27 2.17
CA ILE A 217 -4.57 -7.41 1.92
C ILE A 217 -4.86 -8.39 0.77
N GLU A 218 -3.93 -8.56 -0.17
CA GLU A 218 -4.11 -9.49 -1.29
C GLU A 218 -4.01 -10.97 -0.88
N ALA A 219 -3.55 -11.26 0.36
CA ALA A 219 -3.69 -12.55 1.02
C ALA A 219 -4.88 -12.58 2.00
N GLY A 220 -5.72 -11.54 2.04
CA GLY A 220 -6.88 -11.41 2.94
C GLY A 220 -6.53 -10.85 4.33
N ALA A 221 -5.30 -10.39 4.57
CA ALA A 221 -4.88 -9.90 5.88
C ALA A 221 -5.65 -8.66 6.32
N LYS A 222 -6.02 -8.62 7.61
CA LYS A 222 -6.66 -7.46 8.25
C LYS A 222 -5.68 -6.30 8.45
N CYS A 223 -4.43 -6.62 8.77
CA CYS A 223 -3.32 -5.68 8.88
C CYS A 223 -1.99 -6.44 8.70
N CYS A 224 -0.91 -5.68 8.48
CA CYS A 224 0.45 -6.23 8.37
C CYS A 224 1.41 -5.29 9.10
N LEU A 225 2.00 -5.78 10.18
CA LEU A 225 2.71 -4.97 11.15
C LEU A 225 4.20 -5.27 11.16
N PHE A 226 4.98 -4.21 11.28
CA PHE A 226 6.42 -4.24 11.54
C PHE A 226 6.69 -3.62 12.92
N ARG A 227 7.65 -4.19 13.63
CA ARG A 227 8.16 -3.55 14.85
C ARG A 227 8.82 -2.22 14.46
N PRO A 228 8.48 -1.10 15.13
CA PRO A 228 9.22 0.14 14.96
C PRO A 228 10.69 -0.01 15.38
N ASP A 229 11.57 0.58 14.59
CA ASP A 229 13.01 0.69 14.84
C ASP A 229 13.47 2.14 14.62
N GLU A 230 14.77 2.40 14.68
CA GLU A 230 15.34 3.74 14.46
C GLU A 230 14.94 4.35 13.12
N LYS A 231 14.89 3.55 12.03
CA LYS A 231 14.46 4.02 10.71
C LYS A 231 12.98 4.44 10.72
N THR A 232 12.14 3.67 11.40
CA THR A 232 10.72 3.98 11.56
C THR A 232 10.54 5.26 12.39
N CYS A 233 11.30 5.40 13.47
CA CYS A 233 11.26 6.55 14.36
C CYS A 233 11.70 7.83 13.64
N GLU A 234 12.79 7.79 12.88
CA GLU A 234 13.23 8.88 12.03
C GLU A 234 12.18 9.27 10.99
N TYR A 235 11.60 8.28 10.29
CA TYR A 235 10.57 8.50 9.28
C TYR A 235 9.28 9.10 9.84
N SER A 236 8.85 8.65 11.03
CA SER A 236 7.59 9.05 11.68
C SER A 236 7.74 10.23 12.63
N GLU A 237 8.95 10.75 12.80
CA GLU A 237 9.28 11.84 13.73
C GLU A 237 8.79 11.55 15.16
N VAL A 238 9.12 10.36 15.67
CA VAL A 238 8.83 9.91 17.05
C VAL A 238 10.11 9.43 17.76
N ASN A 239 10.14 9.48 19.09
CA ASN A 239 11.26 8.92 19.82
C ASN A 239 11.12 7.41 19.99
N LEU A 240 12.23 6.69 19.96
CA LEU A 240 12.23 5.23 20.12
C LEU A 240 11.66 4.82 21.50
N GLU A 241 11.93 5.58 22.54
CA GLU A 241 11.43 5.35 23.91
C GLU A 241 9.90 5.39 24.01
N ASP A 242 9.23 6.16 23.14
CA ASP A 242 7.77 6.27 23.11
C ASP A 242 7.10 5.03 22.51
N VAL A 243 7.86 4.24 21.76
CA VAL A 243 7.36 3.11 20.95
C VAL A 243 8.06 1.78 21.23
N ASP A 244 8.96 1.72 22.23
CA ASP A 244 9.73 0.54 22.60
C ASP A 244 8.87 -0.66 23.06
N TRP A 245 7.63 -0.39 23.50
CA TRP A 245 6.62 -1.39 23.87
C TRP A 245 5.99 -2.13 22.66
N LEU A 246 6.17 -1.61 21.43
CA LEU A 246 5.60 -2.15 20.20
C LEU A 246 6.42 -3.32 19.65
N TYR A 247 6.33 -4.46 20.30
CA TYR A 247 6.90 -5.75 19.85
C TYR A 247 6.04 -6.90 20.34
N GLY A 248 6.05 -8.02 19.63
CA GLY A 248 5.44 -9.26 20.12
C GLY A 248 6.29 -9.88 21.24
N ASP A 249 5.65 -10.34 22.29
CA ASP A 249 6.34 -11.02 23.39
C ASP A 249 6.95 -12.35 22.91
N GLU A 250 8.03 -12.80 23.57
CA GLU A 250 8.70 -14.06 23.18
C GLU A 250 7.78 -15.28 23.30
N ASP A 251 6.89 -15.27 24.31
CA ASP A 251 5.91 -16.32 24.56
C ASP A 251 4.51 -16.01 23.95
N ALA A 252 4.43 -15.04 23.02
CA ALA A 252 3.19 -14.75 22.27
C ALA A 252 2.75 -15.95 21.42
N SER A 253 1.44 -16.12 21.30
CA SER A 253 0.86 -17.21 20.51
C SER A 253 0.54 -16.79 19.10
N TYR A 254 1.08 -17.50 18.12
CA TYR A 254 0.83 -17.29 16.70
C TYR A 254 0.07 -18.49 16.12
N CYS A 255 -0.98 -18.23 15.31
CA CYS A 255 -1.75 -19.32 14.68
C CYS A 255 -0.94 -20.04 13.57
N ARG A 256 0.09 -19.38 13.04
CA ARG A 256 1.04 -19.93 12.05
C ARG A 256 2.35 -19.17 12.14
N VAL A 257 3.47 -19.89 11.94
CA VAL A 257 4.79 -19.28 11.75
C VAL A 257 5.31 -19.71 10.38
N MET A 258 5.76 -18.73 9.59
CA MET A 258 6.38 -18.95 8.27
C MET A 258 7.80 -18.40 8.32
N THR A 259 8.77 -19.16 7.83
CA THR A 259 10.18 -18.77 7.84
C THR A 259 10.76 -18.84 6.44
N TYR A 260 11.49 -17.78 6.05
CA TYR A 260 12.18 -17.66 4.78
C TYR A 260 13.65 -17.35 4.99
N GLN A 261 14.49 -17.93 4.13
CA GLN A 261 15.88 -17.50 3.96
C GLN A 261 15.92 -16.54 2.76
N ALA A 262 16.35 -15.32 3.01
CA ALA A 262 16.30 -14.24 2.02
C ALA A 262 17.13 -14.57 0.77
N GLU A 263 18.23 -15.29 0.93
CA GLU A 263 19.12 -15.75 -0.15
C GLU A 263 18.47 -16.72 -1.14
N GLU A 264 17.41 -17.42 -0.72
CA GLU A 264 16.67 -18.37 -1.54
C GLU A 264 15.57 -17.71 -2.38
N LEU A 265 15.28 -16.43 -2.11
CA LEU A 265 14.27 -15.71 -2.85
C LEU A 265 14.80 -15.31 -4.24
N VAL A 266 13.92 -15.41 -5.22
CA VAL A 266 14.20 -15.05 -6.61
C VAL A 266 13.19 -14.03 -7.12
N PRO A 267 13.50 -13.26 -8.17
CA PRO A 267 12.51 -12.41 -8.81
C PRO A 267 11.29 -13.19 -9.28
N VAL A 268 10.10 -12.72 -8.95
CA VAL A 268 8.83 -13.37 -9.26
C VAL A 268 7.84 -12.41 -9.90
N CYS A 269 6.88 -12.95 -10.66
CA CYS A 269 5.71 -12.24 -11.13
C CYS A 269 4.43 -12.96 -10.72
N ALA A 270 3.40 -12.17 -10.42
CA ALA A 270 2.02 -12.66 -10.41
C ALA A 270 1.49 -12.65 -11.84
N CYS A 271 1.08 -13.79 -12.34
CA CYS A 271 0.50 -13.92 -13.67
C CYS A 271 -1.00 -13.58 -13.68
N PRO A 272 -1.56 -13.19 -14.83
CA PRO A 272 -3.00 -12.94 -14.95
C PRO A 272 -3.85 -14.17 -14.54
N SER A 273 -5.01 -14.02 -13.90
CA SER A 273 -5.68 -12.79 -13.43
C SER A 273 -5.86 -12.81 -11.90
N GLN A 274 -4.91 -13.41 -11.19
CA GLN A 274 -4.94 -13.59 -9.72
C GLN A 274 -3.58 -13.23 -9.14
N VAL A 275 -3.58 -12.50 -8.01
CA VAL A 275 -2.33 -12.02 -7.39
C VAL A 275 -1.50 -13.17 -6.82
N ASP A 276 -2.12 -14.28 -6.45
CA ASP A 276 -1.45 -15.47 -5.92
C ASP A 276 -1.00 -16.48 -6.99
N ASN A 277 -1.18 -16.15 -8.27
CA ASN A 277 -0.66 -16.94 -9.39
C ASN A 277 0.82 -16.58 -9.66
N ILE A 278 1.68 -16.97 -8.72
CA ILE A 278 3.09 -16.58 -8.68
C ILE A 278 3.98 -17.54 -9.43
N HIS A 279 4.84 -17.01 -10.30
CA HIS A 279 5.86 -17.74 -11.05
C HIS A 279 7.21 -17.02 -10.97
N PRO A 280 8.33 -17.76 -10.91
CA PRO A 280 9.66 -17.19 -11.11
C PRO A 280 9.72 -16.44 -12.45
N VAL A 281 10.37 -15.28 -12.49
CA VAL A 281 10.55 -14.50 -13.74
C VAL A 281 11.25 -15.33 -14.81
N SER A 282 12.14 -16.25 -14.41
CA SER A 282 12.85 -17.16 -15.31
C SER A 282 11.93 -18.06 -16.16
N GLU A 283 10.75 -18.41 -15.67
CA GLU A 283 9.75 -19.19 -16.41
C GLU A 283 8.95 -18.34 -17.41
N LEU A 284 8.98 -17.02 -17.26
CA LEU A 284 8.17 -16.07 -18.05
C LEU A 284 9.00 -15.32 -19.09
N VAL A 285 10.31 -15.56 -19.13
CA VAL A 285 11.24 -14.87 -20.06
C VAL A 285 10.77 -15.01 -21.50
N GLY A 286 10.74 -13.84 -22.21
CA GLY A 286 10.30 -13.79 -23.61
C GLY A 286 8.80 -13.54 -23.79
N THR A 287 8.00 -13.56 -22.71
CA THR A 287 6.58 -13.15 -22.82
C THR A 287 6.50 -11.68 -23.25
N GLU A 288 5.92 -11.44 -24.44
CA GLU A 288 5.75 -10.10 -25.00
C GLU A 288 4.78 -9.27 -24.15
N ILE A 289 5.10 -7.98 -23.98
CA ILE A 289 4.29 -7.00 -23.25
C ILE A 289 4.16 -5.72 -24.07
N ASP A 290 2.98 -5.13 -24.07
CA ASP A 290 2.66 -3.89 -24.79
C ASP A 290 2.93 -2.66 -23.96
N GLN A 291 2.90 -2.81 -22.63
CA GLN A 291 3.08 -1.72 -21.69
C GLN A 291 3.81 -2.15 -20.43
N VAL A 292 4.57 -1.22 -19.87
CA VAL A 292 5.12 -1.29 -18.51
C VAL A 292 4.55 -0.15 -17.68
N PHE A 293 4.19 -0.45 -16.42
CA PHE A 293 3.78 0.53 -15.43
C PHE A 293 4.65 0.44 -14.19
N ILE A 294 5.36 1.54 -13.85
CA ILE A 294 6.17 1.67 -12.63
C ILE A 294 5.54 2.77 -11.77
N GLY A 295 5.06 2.41 -10.59
CA GLY A 295 4.38 3.38 -9.74
C GLY A 295 3.41 2.75 -8.76
N SER A 296 2.37 3.50 -8.43
CA SER A 296 1.33 3.21 -7.44
C SER A 296 1.78 3.35 -5.98
N CYS A 297 0.85 3.10 -5.04
CA CYS A 297 1.15 3.08 -3.61
C CYS A 297 2.09 1.94 -3.19
N THR A 298 2.30 0.94 -4.05
CA THR A 298 3.26 -0.14 -3.80
C THR A 298 4.70 0.24 -4.14
N ASN A 299 4.95 0.77 -5.34
CA ASN A 299 6.31 0.96 -5.87
C ASN A 299 6.44 2.24 -6.71
N GLY A 300 5.97 3.37 -6.18
CA GLY A 300 6.19 4.71 -6.75
C GLY A 300 7.07 5.60 -5.86
N ARG A 301 7.84 5.02 -4.94
CA ARG A 301 8.69 5.74 -3.99
C ARG A 301 10.06 6.06 -4.57
N LEU A 302 10.82 6.91 -3.89
CA LEU A 302 12.10 7.40 -4.39
C LEU A 302 13.08 6.27 -4.72
N GLU A 303 13.16 5.22 -3.90
CA GLU A 303 14.03 4.07 -4.13
C GLU A 303 13.60 3.23 -5.36
N ASP A 304 12.29 3.14 -5.63
CA ASP A 304 11.74 2.45 -6.81
C ASP A 304 12.12 3.21 -8.09
N LEU A 305 11.94 4.54 -8.06
CA LEU A 305 12.28 5.43 -9.16
C LEU A 305 13.79 5.48 -9.43
N ALA A 306 14.59 5.49 -8.36
CA ALA A 306 16.05 5.42 -8.44
C ALA A 306 16.51 4.11 -9.11
N ARG A 307 15.94 2.97 -8.71
CA ARG A 307 16.24 1.68 -9.31
C ARG A 307 15.85 1.62 -10.78
N ALA A 308 14.65 2.09 -11.13
CA ALA A 308 14.21 2.15 -12.52
C ALA A 308 15.09 3.08 -13.37
N ALA A 309 15.43 4.27 -12.85
CA ALA A 309 16.30 5.21 -13.53
C ALA A 309 17.69 4.62 -13.78
N LYS A 310 18.29 3.96 -12.78
CA LYS A 310 19.59 3.30 -12.92
C LYS A 310 19.59 2.22 -14.01
N ILE A 311 18.53 1.41 -14.09
CA ILE A 311 18.40 0.36 -15.10
C ILE A 311 18.21 0.95 -16.50
N LEU A 312 17.45 2.04 -16.61
CA LEU A 312 17.11 2.68 -17.88
C LEU A 312 18.16 3.73 -18.34
N GLU A 313 19.20 4.00 -17.55
CA GLU A 313 20.24 4.97 -17.89
C GLU A 313 20.93 4.59 -19.20
N GLY A 314 20.91 5.52 -20.18
CA GLY A 314 21.48 5.30 -21.50
C GLY A 314 20.76 4.26 -22.37
N LYS A 315 19.58 3.79 -21.96
CA LYS A 315 18.73 2.84 -22.68
C LYS A 315 17.51 3.54 -23.27
N THR A 316 16.82 2.82 -24.16
CA THR A 316 15.53 3.26 -24.71
C THR A 316 14.51 2.15 -24.48
N VAL A 317 13.31 2.51 -24.06
CA VAL A 317 12.23 1.55 -23.84
C VAL A 317 11.62 1.10 -25.17
N ALA A 318 11.33 -0.20 -25.29
CA ALA A 318 10.77 -0.82 -26.51
C ALA A 318 9.22 -0.85 -26.52
N CYS A 319 8.57 -0.60 -25.38
CA CYS A 319 7.12 -0.58 -25.25
C CYS A 319 6.64 0.67 -24.47
N ARG A 320 5.32 0.93 -24.48
CA ARG A 320 4.74 2.01 -23.68
C ARG A 320 5.17 1.86 -22.23
N THR A 321 5.92 2.81 -21.69
CA THR A 321 6.39 2.77 -20.31
C THR A 321 5.88 3.98 -19.56
N ILE A 322 5.09 3.75 -18.51
CA ILE A 322 4.45 4.79 -17.71
C ILE A 322 5.04 4.75 -16.32
N VAL A 323 5.43 5.93 -15.81
CA VAL A 323 6.00 6.10 -14.47
C VAL A 323 5.16 7.09 -13.68
N THR A 324 4.68 6.66 -12.50
CA THR A 324 3.85 7.47 -11.62
C THR A 324 4.47 7.53 -10.22
N PRO A 325 5.03 8.68 -9.81
CA PRO A 325 5.52 8.88 -8.44
C PRO A 325 4.39 8.80 -7.41
N ALA A 326 4.68 8.32 -6.19
CA ALA A 326 3.65 8.13 -5.17
C ALA A 326 3.19 9.44 -4.52
N SER A 327 4.05 10.47 -4.45
CA SER A 327 3.68 11.80 -3.93
C SER A 327 4.41 12.93 -4.66
N ARG A 328 3.91 14.14 -4.46
CA ARG A 328 4.56 15.36 -4.95
C ARG A 328 5.95 15.55 -4.34
N LYS A 329 6.12 15.24 -3.05
CA LYS A 329 7.43 15.29 -2.38
C LYS A 329 8.41 14.37 -3.07
N ILE A 330 8.05 13.10 -3.26
CA ILE A 330 8.86 12.10 -3.98
C ILE A 330 9.14 12.56 -5.42
N TYR A 331 8.15 13.09 -6.13
CA TYR A 331 8.36 13.63 -7.48
C TYR A 331 9.44 14.72 -7.52
N ILE A 332 9.37 15.69 -6.59
CA ILE A 332 10.35 16.78 -6.49
C ILE A 332 11.75 16.24 -6.14
N GLU A 333 11.84 15.31 -5.22
CA GLU A 333 13.10 14.66 -4.83
C GLU A 333 13.69 13.87 -6.01
N ALA A 334 12.89 13.14 -6.76
CA ALA A 334 13.33 12.42 -7.96
C ALA A 334 13.77 13.35 -9.09
N VAL A 335 13.14 14.54 -9.23
CA VAL A 335 13.59 15.59 -10.17
C VAL A 335 14.98 16.11 -9.74
N LYS A 336 15.16 16.45 -8.45
CA LYS A 336 16.45 16.92 -7.92
C LYS A 336 17.56 15.90 -8.07
N ALA A 337 17.24 14.61 -7.94
CA ALA A 337 18.19 13.51 -8.12
C ALA A 337 18.47 13.16 -9.59
N GLY A 338 17.81 13.80 -10.57
CA GLY A 338 17.96 13.53 -12.00
C GLY A 338 17.24 12.28 -12.51
N TYR A 339 16.51 11.57 -11.65
CA TYR A 339 15.83 10.34 -12.06
C TYR A 339 14.74 10.59 -13.10
N MET A 340 13.97 11.68 -12.97
CA MET A 340 12.93 12.04 -13.92
C MET A 340 13.49 12.36 -15.30
N GLU A 341 14.64 13.03 -15.36
CA GLU A 341 15.33 13.31 -16.63
C GLU A 341 15.79 12.00 -17.30
N THR A 342 16.40 11.10 -16.53
CA THR A 342 16.86 9.80 -17.03
C THR A 342 15.70 8.96 -17.58
N LEU A 343 14.59 8.85 -16.83
CA LEU A 343 13.41 8.12 -17.24
C LEU A 343 12.77 8.72 -18.51
N ALA A 344 12.67 10.05 -18.59
CA ALA A 344 12.15 10.75 -19.76
C ALA A 344 13.03 10.55 -20.99
N LYS A 345 14.37 10.62 -20.84
CA LYS A 345 15.34 10.37 -21.93
C LYS A 345 15.25 8.92 -22.43
N ALA A 346 14.94 7.97 -21.57
CA ALA A 346 14.70 6.58 -21.95
C ALA A 346 13.38 6.39 -22.74
N GLY A 347 12.50 7.41 -22.81
CA GLY A 347 11.23 7.36 -23.50
C GLY A 347 10.03 7.02 -22.60
N ALA A 348 10.18 7.02 -21.29
CA ALA A 348 9.07 6.81 -20.37
C ALA A 348 8.16 8.04 -20.28
N ILE A 349 6.86 7.79 -20.16
CA ILE A 349 5.83 8.81 -19.92
C ILE A 349 5.70 9.00 -18.41
N ILE A 350 6.06 10.18 -17.92
CA ILE A 350 5.95 10.49 -16.49
C ILE A 350 4.60 11.16 -16.25
N THR A 351 3.82 10.59 -15.34
CA THR A 351 2.54 11.17 -14.92
C THR A 351 2.68 11.90 -13.59
N GLN A 352 1.67 12.70 -13.25
CA GLN A 352 1.60 13.27 -11.92
C GLN A 352 1.27 12.20 -10.87
N PRO A 353 1.62 12.44 -9.59
CA PRO A 353 1.27 11.55 -8.49
C PRO A 353 -0.24 11.33 -8.35
N GLY A 354 -0.67 10.08 -8.26
CA GLY A 354 -2.06 9.69 -8.12
C GLY A 354 -2.27 8.20 -8.35
N CYS A 355 -3.45 7.68 -8.04
CA CYS A 355 -3.79 6.27 -8.23
C CYS A 355 -3.99 5.91 -9.71
N GLY A 356 -4.61 6.79 -10.50
CA GLY A 356 -4.68 6.80 -11.97
C GLY A 356 -4.83 5.44 -12.65
N LEU A 357 -3.76 4.99 -13.29
CA LEU A 357 -3.73 3.73 -14.04
C LEU A 357 -3.91 2.50 -13.14
N CYS A 358 -3.39 2.51 -11.91
CA CYS A 358 -3.54 1.39 -10.97
C CYS A 358 -5.01 1.03 -10.70
N CYS A 359 -5.90 2.02 -10.67
CA CYS A 359 -7.35 1.83 -10.50
C CYS A 359 -8.13 1.85 -11.83
N GLY A 360 -7.44 1.91 -12.98
CA GLY A 360 -8.05 1.88 -14.31
C GLY A 360 -8.87 3.13 -14.67
N ARG A 361 -8.55 4.29 -14.09
CA ARG A 361 -9.28 5.53 -14.33
C ARG A 361 -8.63 6.44 -15.37
N SER A 362 -7.30 6.49 -15.42
CA SER A 362 -6.57 7.39 -16.33
C SER A 362 -5.12 6.96 -16.52
N GLY A 363 -4.39 7.63 -17.43
CA GLY A 363 -2.94 7.54 -17.51
C GLY A 363 -2.37 6.32 -18.21
N GLY A 364 -3.09 5.71 -19.17
CA GLY A 364 -2.55 4.60 -19.97
C GLY A 364 -3.37 3.32 -19.92
N ILE A 365 -4.69 3.46 -19.95
CA ILE A 365 -5.65 2.35 -19.96
C ILE A 365 -5.40 1.47 -21.19
N LEU A 366 -5.50 0.15 -21.01
CA LEU A 366 -5.23 -0.86 -22.03
C LEU A 366 -6.52 -1.40 -22.67
N CYS A 367 -6.39 -1.91 -23.88
CA CYS A 367 -7.50 -2.51 -24.63
C CYS A 367 -7.38 -4.03 -24.75
N ASP A 368 -8.33 -4.64 -25.45
CA ASP A 368 -8.41 -6.09 -25.66
C ASP A 368 -7.12 -6.68 -26.23
N GLY A 369 -6.61 -7.71 -25.56
CA GLY A 369 -5.45 -8.47 -26.00
C GLY A 369 -4.10 -7.90 -25.58
N GLU A 370 -4.04 -6.66 -25.08
CA GLU A 370 -2.79 -6.09 -24.58
C GLU A 370 -2.34 -6.73 -23.28
N LYS A 371 -1.03 -6.75 -23.06
CA LYS A 371 -0.37 -7.24 -21.84
C LYS A 371 0.44 -6.13 -21.21
N VAL A 372 0.35 -6.04 -19.87
CA VAL A 372 1.14 -5.08 -19.09
C VAL A 372 1.90 -5.78 -18.00
N LEU A 373 3.15 -5.38 -17.80
CA LEU A 373 3.92 -5.68 -16.58
C LEU A 373 3.90 -4.45 -15.68
N ALA A 374 3.33 -4.59 -14.49
CA ALA A 374 3.05 -3.48 -13.60
C ALA A 374 3.58 -3.71 -12.19
N THR A 375 3.94 -2.62 -11.51
CA THR A 375 4.36 -2.66 -10.11
C THR A 375 3.24 -2.38 -9.13
N ASN A 376 2.01 -2.21 -9.60
CA ASN A 376 0.82 -2.05 -8.77
C ASN A 376 0.47 -3.34 -7.99
N ASN A 377 -0.65 -3.34 -7.29
CA ASN A 377 -0.99 -4.37 -6.32
C ASN A 377 -2.02 -5.40 -6.79
N ARG A 378 -2.76 -5.15 -7.88
CA ARG A 378 -3.86 -6.00 -8.36
C ARG A 378 -3.80 -6.24 -9.86
N ASN A 379 -4.11 -7.49 -10.26
CA ASN A 379 -4.14 -7.93 -11.65
C ASN A 379 -5.48 -8.58 -12.05
N PHE A 380 -6.57 -8.22 -11.37
CA PHE A 380 -7.89 -8.72 -11.68
C PHE A 380 -8.35 -8.30 -13.08
N LEU A 381 -9.25 -9.08 -13.67
CA LEU A 381 -9.88 -8.75 -14.95
C LEU A 381 -10.53 -7.36 -14.90
N GLY A 382 -10.23 -6.53 -15.89
CA GLY A 382 -10.76 -5.17 -15.99
C GLY A 382 -10.06 -4.13 -15.10
N ARG A 383 -9.00 -4.50 -14.36
CA ARG A 383 -8.35 -3.58 -13.41
C ARG A 383 -7.64 -2.39 -14.08
N MET A 384 -7.01 -2.58 -15.24
CA MET A 384 -6.24 -1.54 -15.94
C MET A 384 -6.76 -1.27 -17.36
N GLY A 385 -8.01 -1.63 -17.64
CA GLY A 385 -8.62 -1.50 -18.96
C GLY A 385 -9.77 -2.47 -19.16
N THR A 386 -9.85 -3.12 -20.32
CA THR A 386 -10.88 -4.11 -20.59
C THR A 386 -10.61 -5.42 -19.82
N SER A 387 -11.63 -6.27 -19.70
CA SER A 387 -11.51 -7.59 -19.04
C SER A 387 -10.62 -8.59 -19.80
N LYS A 388 -10.13 -8.24 -20.98
CA LYS A 388 -9.25 -9.08 -21.81
C LYS A 388 -7.78 -8.65 -21.77
N VAL A 389 -7.42 -7.74 -20.87
CA VAL A 389 -6.05 -7.31 -20.62
C VAL A 389 -5.34 -8.34 -19.75
N GLY A 390 -4.12 -8.73 -20.15
CA GLY A 390 -3.23 -9.57 -19.34
C GLY A 390 -2.36 -8.71 -18.44
N ILE A 391 -2.61 -8.72 -17.12
CA ILE A 391 -1.83 -7.91 -16.15
C ILE A 391 -0.89 -8.83 -15.38
N TYR A 392 0.43 -8.61 -15.55
CA TYR A 392 1.49 -9.24 -14.76
C TYR A 392 1.93 -8.24 -13.68
N LEU A 393 2.15 -8.73 -12.46
CA LEU A 393 2.71 -7.91 -11.37
C LEU A 393 4.15 -8.34 -11.12
N GLY A 394 5.05 -7.37 -11.06
CA GLY A 394 6.47 -7.63 -10.78
C GLY A 394 7.13 -6.47 -10.05
N SER A 395 8.40 -6.63 -9.73
CA SER A 395 9.20 -5.59 -9.06
C SER A 395 9.56 -4.45 -10.01
N PRO A 396 9.93 -3.27 -9.47
CA PRO A 396 10.46 -2.17 -10.29
C PRO A 396 11.67 -2.56 -11.13
N ALA A 397 12.52 -3.45 -10.62
CA ALA A 397 13.68 -3.96 -11.35
C ALA A 397 13.23 -4.81 -12.55
N THR A 398 12.33 -5.77 -12.34
CA THR A 398 11.77 -6.60 -13.41
C THR A 398 11.05 -5.75 -14.45
N ALA A 399 10.24 -4.77 -14.00
CA ALA A 399 9.50 -3.87 -14.88
C ALA A 399 10.42 -3.01 -15.74
N ALA A 400 11.41 -2.34 -15.14
CA ALA A 400 12.36 -1.48 -15.87
C ALA A 400 13.21 -2.28 -16.86
N THR A 401 13.73 -3.45 -16.47
CA THR A 401 14.50 -4.31 -17.37
C THR A 401 13.64 -4.79 -18.54
N SER A 402 12.40 -5.21 -18.26
CA SER A 402 11.48 -5.69 -19.30
C SER A 402 11.06 -4.57 -20.27
N ALA A 403 11.00 -3.33 -19.82
CA ALA A 403 10.70 -2.17 -20.67
C ALA A 403 11.70 -1.98 -21.81
N ILE A 404 12.99 -2.30 -21.57
CA ILE A 404 14.08 -2.18 -22.55
C ILE A 404 13.83 -3.14 -23.73
N TYR A 405 13.26 -4.31 -23.46
CA TYR A 405 13.14 -5.38 -24.46
C TYR A 405 11.71 -5.60 -24.98
N GLY A 406 10.71 -4.92 -24.41
CA GLY A 406 9.29 -5.15 -24.75
C GLY A 406 8.78 -6.56 -24.39
N LYS A 407 9.46 -7.24 -23.48
CA LYS A 407 9.13 -8.60 -23.02
C LYS A 407 9.64 -8.86 -21.63
N ILE A 408 8.99 -9.75 -20.88
CA ILE A 408 9.40 -10.10 -19.54
C ILE A 408 10.84 -10.63 -19.57
N THR A 409 11.69 -10.02 -18.73
CA THR A 409 13.14 -10.28 -18.70
C THR A 409 13.61 -10.33 -17.24
N ILE A 410 14.56 -11.21 -16.93
CA ILE A 410 15.15 -11.33 -15.60
C ILE A 410 15.91 -10.03 -15.28
N PRO A 411 15.65 -9.38 -14.13
CA PRO A 411 16.42 -8.23 -13.70
C PRO A 411 17.85 -8.61 -13.31
N GLU A 412 18.82 -7.75 -13.68
CA GLU A 412 20.24 -7.87 -13.31
C GLU A 412 20.50 -7.39 -11.87
#